data_8626b656ea8ab9537a1406f1bef77b7d
#
_entry.id   8626b656ea8ab9537a1406f1bef77b7d
#
_cell.length_a   1.000
_cell.length_b   1.000
_cell.length_c   1.000
_cell.angle_alpha   90.00
_cell.angle_beta   90.00
_cell.angle_gamma   90.00
#
_symmetry.space_group_name_H-M   'P 1'
#
loop_
_entity.id
_entity.type
_entity.pdbx_description
1 polymer ?
#
loop_
_entity_poly.entity_id
_entity_poly.type
_entity_poly.pdbx_seq_one_letter_code
_entity_poly.pdbx_strand_id
1 'polypeptide(L)'
;MNVLELSEQEIVRRQSLQELRDMGIDPYPAAEYPTNAFSDEIKANFAEGEERTVCIAGRMMSRRVMGKASFVELQDSKGRIQVYITRDDICPDENKDLYNKVFKRLMDIGDFIGITGFVFKTQTGEISVHAKSLTLLSKSLKPLPIVKYKDGVAYDKFDDPELRYRQRYVDLIVNDGVKDTFLQRATVLRTLRRVLDEAGYTEVETPTLQAIAGGASARPFITHFNALDTDMYMRIATELYLKRLIVGGFEGVYEIGKNFRNEGMDRNHNPEFTCMELYVQYKDYNWMMSFTEKLLEAICIAVNGKPEREIDGNMVSFKAPYRRLPILDAIKEKTGFDCNGKTEDEIRAFCLEIGRAHV
;
A
#
# COMPACT_ATOMS: atom_id res chain seq x y z
N MET A 1 0.70 -17.95 -23.94
CA MET A 1 0.35 -18.64 -22.69
C MET A 1 -0.21 -19.99 -23.08
N ASN A 2 0.42 -21.05 -22.58
CA ASN A 2 0.06 -22.42 -22.98
C ASN A 2 -1.26 -22.78 -22.26
N VAL A 3 -2.31 -23.19 -23.01
CA VAL A 3 -3.65 -23.50 -22.45
C VAL A 3 -3.58 -24.65 -21.42
N LEU A 4 -2.56 -25.49 -21.51
CA LEU A 4 -2.31 -26.61 -20.59
C LEU A 4 -1.91 -26.20 -19.16
N GLU A 5 -1.59 -24.91 -18.95
CA GLU A 5 -1.19 -24.36 -17.63
C GLU A 5 -2.34 -23.61 -16.93
N LEU A 6 -3.53 -23.53 -17.55
CA LEU A 6 -4.67 -22.81 -16.98
C LEU A 6 -5.52 -23.73 -16.10
N SER A 7 -5.98 -23.21 -14.98
CA SER A 7 -6.99 -23.89 -14.17
C SER A 7 -8.33 -24.00 -14.91
N GLU A 8 -9.17 -24.96 -14.53
CA GLU A 8 -10.50 -25.13 -15.10
C GLU A 8 -11.33 -23.82 -15.03
N GLN A 9 -11.28 -23.13 -13.92
CA GLN A 9 -11.99 -21.84 -13.77
C GLN A 9 -11.43 -20.75 -14.71
N GLU A 10 -10.14 -20.71 -14.96
CA GLU A 10 -9.57 -19.77 -15.91
C GLU A 10 -9.99 -20.07 -17.35
N ILE A 11 -10.18 -21.34 -17.71
CA ILE A 11 -10.70 -21.77 -19.00
C ILE A 11 -12.16 -21.32 -19.16
N VAL A 12 -13.01 -21.62 -18.16
CA VAL A 12 -14.42 -21.22 -18.17
C VAL A 12 -14.59 -19.69 -18.30
N ARG A 13 -13.79 -18.91 -17.57
CA ARG A 13 -13.83 -17.44 -17.64
C ARG A 13 -13.44 -16.90 -19.01
N ARG A 14 -12.50 -17.56 -19.72
CA ARG A 14 -12.14 -17.21 -21.10
C ARG A 14 -13.21 -17.58 -22.10
N GLN A 15 -13.94 -18.67 -21.87
CA GLN A 15 -15.11 -19.01 -22.64
C GLN A 15 -16.22 -17.97 -22.45
N SER A 16 -16.49 -17.57 -21.20
CA SER A 16 -17.43 -16.48 -20.87
C SER A 16 -17.03 -15.16 -21.53
N LEU A 17 -15.71 -14.84 -21.54
CA LEU A 17 -15.19 -13.67 -22.24
C LEU A 17 -15.52 -13.69 -23.74
N GLN A 18 -15.30 -14.84 -24.40
CA GLN A 18 -15.60 -14.97 -25.82
C GLN A 18 -17.10 -14.86 -26.09
N GLU A 19 -17.94 -15.50 -25.26
CA GLU A 19 -19.38 -15.42 -25.37
C GLU A 19 -19.94 -14.00 -25.20
N LEU A 20 -19.36 -13.20 -24.30
CA LEU A 20 -19.67 -11.76 -24.16
C LEU A 20 -19.38 -11.00 -25.45
N ARG A 21 -18.24 -11.24 -26.08
CA ARG A 21 -17.87 -10.63 -27.37
C ARG A 21 -18.80 -11.04 -28.50
N ASP A 22 -19.18 -12.30 -28.54
CA ASP A 22 -20.13 -12.84 -29.54
C ASP A 22 -21.54 -12.23 -29.39
N MET A 23 -21.88 -11.78 -28.16
CA MET A 23 -23.10 -11.01 -27.87
C MET A 23 -22.96 -9.51 -28.17
N GLY A 24 -21.82 -9.04 -28.65
CA GLY A 24 -21.55 -7.63 -28.91
C GLY A 24 -21.28 -6.80 -27.65
N ILE A 25 -21.00 -7.47 -26.51
CA ILE A 25 -20.66 -6.80 -25.26
C ILE A 25 -19.13 -6.73 -25.16
N ASP A 26 -18.60 -5.49 -25.11
CA ASP A 26 -17.16 -5.29 -24.86
C ASP A 26 -16.85 -5.59 -23.39
N PRO A 27 -16.01 -6.62 -23.11
CA PRO A 27 -15.67 -6.98 -21.74
C PRO A 27 -14.63 -6.03 -21.11
N TYR A 28 -14.08 -5.08 -21.87
CA TYR A 28 -13.09 -4.09 -21.44
C TYR A 28 -13.35 -2.72 -22.09
N PRO A 29 -14.53 -2.12 -21.87
CA PRO A 29 -14.86 -0.84 -22.50
C PRO A 29 -13.85 0.25 -22.10
N ALA A 30 -13.35 0.97 -23.11
CA ALA A 30 -12.42 2.08 -22.90
C ALA A 30 -13.11 3.40 -22.52
N ALA A 31 -14.44 3.46 -22.62
CA ALA A 31 -15.21 4.65 -22.30
C ALA A 31 -15.17 4.97 -20.79
N GLU A 32 -15.22 6.25 -20.47
CA GLU A 32 -15.39 6.71 -19.09
C GLU A 32 -16.72 6.17 -18.51
N TYR A 33 -16.68 5.72 -17.25
CA TYR A 33 -17.86 5.41 -16.47
C TYR A 33 -18.01 6.46 -15.35
N PRO A 34 -18.98 7.37 -15.44
CA PRO A 34 -19.07 8.55 -14.58
C PRO A 34 -19.61 8.19 -13.20
N THR A 35 -18.74 7.91 -12.24
CA THR A 35 -19.12 7.70 -10.84
C THR A 35 -19.34 9.04 -10.13
N ASN A 36 -20.37 9.11 -9.26
CA ASN A 36 -20.69 10.31 -8.48
C ASN A 36 -20.73 10.08 -6.97
N ALA A 37 -20.48 8.85 -6.51
CA ALA A 37 -20.51 8.49 -5.09
C ALA A 37 -19.59 7.31 -4.79
N PHE A 38 -19.20 7.16 -3.51
CA PHE A 38 -18.43 6.03 -2.99
C PHE A 38 -19.16 5.36 -1.82
N SER A 39 -18.80 4.11 -1.55
CA SER A 39 -19.43 3.25 -0.56
C SER A 39 -19.46 3.83 0.86
N ASP A 40 -18.36 4.43 1.32
CA ASP A 40 -18.26 5.06 2.64
C ASP A 40 -19.15 6.29 2.76
N GLU A 41 -19.13 7.15 1.75
CA GLU A 41 -19.91 8.38 1.70
C GLU A 41 -21.43 8.09 1.62
N ILE A 42 -21.84 7.09 0.83
CA ILE A 42 -23.24 6.64 0.75
C ILE A 42 -23.72 6.16 2.13
N LYS A 43 -22.93 5.35 2.82
CA LYS A 43 -23.27 4.82 4.15
C LYS A 43 -23.31 5.93 5.22
N ALA A 44 -22.36 6.86 5.17
CA ALA A 44 -22.28 7.96 6.15
C ALA A 44 -23.41 8.99 6.01
N ASN A 45 -23.86 9.25 4.77
CA ASN A 45 -24.82 10.30 4.47
C ASN A 45 -26.23 9.74 4.14
N PHE A 46 -26.53 8.51 4.54
CA PHE A 46 -27.85 7.95 4.33
C PHE A 46 -28.90 8.66 5.19
N ALA A 47 -29.94 9.20 4.55
CA ALA A 47 -31.11 9.77 5.22
C ALA A 47 -32.38 8.99 4.82
N GLU A 48 -33.13 8.54 5.81
CA GLU A 48 -34.33 7.76 5.57
C GLU A 48 -35.45 8.65 4.96
N GLY A 49 -36.01 8.21 3.84
CA GLY A 49 -37.02 8.96 3.09
C GLY A 49 -36.47 9.91 2.02
N GLU A 50 -35.15 10.07 1.90
CA GLU A 50 -34.55 10.77 0.76
C GLU A 50 -34.30 9.81 -0.41
N GLU A 51 -34.80 10.17 -1.57
CA GLU A 51 -34.55 9.46 -2.81
C GLU A 51 -33.23 9.97 -3.43
N ARG A 52 -32.14 9.25 -3.16
CA ARG A 52 -30.81 9.60 -3.68
C ARG A 52 -30.40 8.64 -4.79
N THR A 53 -30.30 9.16 -6.02
CA THR A 53 -29.76 8.41 -7.17
C THR A 53 -28.23 8.51 -7.18
N VAL A 54 -27.57 7.37 -7.40
CA VAL A 54 -26.11 7.24 -7.43
C VAL A 54 -25.66 6.45 -8.65
N CYS A 55 -24.45 6.77 -9.12
CA CYS A 55 -23.71 6.02 -10.11
C CYS A 55 -22.38 5.58 -9.46
N ILE A 56 -22.24 4.29 -9.23
CA ILE A 56 -21.10 3.69 -8.53
C ILE A 56 -20.43 2.62 -9.38
N ALA A 57 -19.14 2.40 -9.18
CA ALA A 57 -18.41 1.33 -9.83
C ALA A 57 -17.46 0.65 -8.84
N GLY A 58 -17.24 -0.63 -9.02
CA GLY A 58 -16.33 -1.39 -8.17
C GLY A 58 -16.21 -2.85 -8.59
N ARG A 59 -15.43 -3.60 -7.82
CA ARG A 59 -15.21 -5.02 -8.01
C ARG A 59 -16.31 -5.82 -7.31
N MET A 60 -16.91 -6.75 -8.03
CA MET A 60 -17.88 -7.71 -7.48
C MET A 60 -17.13 -8.73 -6.59
N MET A 61 -17.34 -8.66 -5.27
CA MET A 61 -16.67 -9.51 -4.30
C MET A 61 -17.51 -10.72 -3.89
N SER A 62 -18.83 -10.59 -3.93
CA SER A 62 -19.76 -11.69 -3.71
C SER A 62 -21.00 -11.54 -4.57
N ARG A 63 -21.68 -12.65 -4.81
CA ARG A 63 -22.95 -12.68 -5.55
C ARG A 63 -23.85 -13.77 -4.99
N ARG A 64 -25.07 -13.39 -4.59
CA ARG A 64 -26.11 -14.31 -4.15
C ARG A 64 -27.35 -14.15 -5.03
N VAL A 65 -27.63 -15.17 -5.84
CA VAL A 65 -28.78 -15.19 -6.76
C VAL A 65 -29.97 -15.87 -6.10
N MET A 66 -31.13 -15.19 -6.11
CA MET A 66 -32.41 -15.67 -5.56
C MET A 66 -33.52 -15.53 -6.63
N GLY A 67 -33.48 -16.38 -7.63
CA GLY A 67 -34.47 -16.36 -8.73
C GLY A 67 -34.32 -15.12 -9.61
N LYS A 68 -35.29 -14.19 -9.49
CA LYS A 68 -35.35 -12.92 -10.25
C LYS A 68 -34.64 -11.75 -9.53
N ALA A 69 -34.18 -11.96 -8.32
CA ALA A 69 -33.47 -10.98 -7.54
C ALA A 69 -32.10 -11.50 -7.14
N SER A 70 -31.16 -10.60 -6.89
CA SER A 70 -29.79 -10.94 -6.46
C SER A 70 -29.24 -9.85 -5.55
N PHE A 71 -28.33 -10.26 -4.69
CA PHE A 71 -27.46 -9.35 -3.96
C PHE A 71 -26.02 -9.52 -4.41
N VAL A 72 -25.33 -8.40 -4.54
CA VAL A 72 -23.90 -8.32 -4.87
C VAL A 72 -23.24 -7.46 -3.82
N GLU A 73 -22.06 -7.85 -3.39
CA GLU A 73 -21.17 -6.96 -2.65
C GLU A 73 -20.20 -6.32 -3.62
N LEU A 74 -20.25 -4.99 -3.72
CA LEU A 74 -19.39 -4.17 -4.56
C LEU A 74 -18.29 -3.53 -3.72
N GLN A 75 -17.03 -3.74 -4.08
CA GLN A 75 -15.87 -3.11 -3.45
C GLN A 75 -15.34 -2.01 -4.33
N ASP A 76 -15.35 -0.78 -3.83
CA ASP A 76 -14.75 0.39 -4.46
C ASP A 76 -13.42 0.81 -3.78
N SER A 77 -12.96 2.02 -4.05
CA SER A 77 -11.72 2.53 -3.47
C SER A 77 -11.83 2.91 -1.99
N LYS A 78 -13.04 2.98 -1.43
CA LYS A 78 -13.34 3.46 -0.09
C LYS A 78 -13.89 2.39 0.85
N GLY A 79 -14.43 1.31 0.29
CA GLY A 79 -15.00 0.23 1.10
C GLY A 79 -15.87 -0.72 0.28
N ARG A 80 -16.88 -1.27 0.94
CA ARG A 80 -17.83 -2.19 0.32
C ARG A 80 -19.27 -1.72 0.54
N ILE A 81 -20.11 -1.95 -0.46
CA ILE A 81 -21.53 -1.66 -0.39
C ILE A 81 -22.34 -2.79 -1.02
N GLN A 82 -23.49 -3.09 -0.42
CA GLN A 82 -24.41 -4.05 -0.97
C GLN A 82 -25.20 -3.43 -2.13
N VAL A 83 -25.35 -4.17 -3.22
CA VAL A 83 -26.20 -3.81 -4.38
C VAL A 83 -27.29 -4.84 -4.52
N TYR A 84 -28.54 -4.40 -4.55
CA TYR A 84 -29.71 -5.20 -4.85
C TYR A 84 -30.04 -5.07 -6.32
N ILE A 85 -30.11 -6.19 -7.03
CA ILE A 85 -30.32 -6.26 -8.48
C ILE A 85 -31.54 -7.12 -8.75
N THR A 86 -32.57 -6.54 -9.35
CA THR A 86 -33.70 -7.34 -9.87
C THR A 86 -33.64 -7.43 -11.39
N ARG A 87 -34.08 -8.57 -11.90
CA ARG A 87 -34.12 -8.83 -13.33
C ARG A 87 -34.94 -7.78 -14.08
N ASP A 88 -36.10 -7.45 -13.53
CA ASP A 88 -37.08 -6.61 -14.24
C ASP A 88 -36.72 -5.12 -14.16
N ASP A 89 -35.93 -4.70 -13.16
CA ASP A 89 -35.40 -3.34 -13.06
C ASP A 89 -34.24 -3.07 -14.02
N ILE A 90 -33.26 -4.00 -14.13
CA ILE A 90 -32.12 -3.81 -15.05
C ILE A 90 -32.42 -4.23 -16.50
N CYS A 91 -33.54 -4.92 -16.71
CA CYS A 91 -34.04 -5.34 -18.02
C CYS A 91 -35.53 -4.98 -18.12
N PRO A 92 -35.91 -3.72 -18.34
CA PRO A 92 -37.31 -3.30 -18.44
C PRO A 92 -38.01 -3.88 -19.64
N ASP A 93 -37.29 -4.14 -20.73
CA ASP A 93 -37.81 -4.70 -21.97
C ASP A 93 -38.08 -6.21 -21.89
N GLU A 94 -38.65 -6.82 -22.97
CA GLU A 94 -38.87 -8.25 -23.05
C GLU A 94 -37.58 -9.08 -22.98
N ASN A 95 -36.49 -8.56 -23.52
CA ASN A 95 -35.16 -9.20 -23.46
C ASN A 95 -34.60 -9.17 -22.04
N LYS A 96 -34.46 -10.33 -21.42
CA LYS A 96 -33.92 -10.51 -20.07
C LYS A 96 -32.49 -11.09 -20.07
N ASP A 97 -31.77 -11.02 -21.19
CA ASP A 97 -30.45 -11.65 -21.36
C ASP A 97 -29.40 -11.00 -20.49
N LEU A 98 -29.46 -9.66 -20.28
CA LEU A 98 -28.53 -8.98 -19.39
C LEU A 98 -28.52 -9.58 -17.96
N TYR A 99 -29.69 -9.92 -17.42
CA TYR A 99 -29.78 -10.58 -16.13
C TYR A 99 -29.54 -12.08 -16.19
N ASN A 100 -30.31 -12.81 -17.10
CA ASN A 100 -30.35 -14.26 -17.08
C ASN A 100 -29.09 -14.91 -17.63
N LYS A 101 -28.43 -14.29 -18.61
CA LYS A 101 -27.23 -14.80 -19.27
C LYS A 101 -25.99 -14.04 -18.84
N VAL A 102 -25.93 -12.74 -19.06
CA VAL A 102 -24.72 -11.95 -18.79
C VAL A 102 -24.41 -11.93 -17.30
N PHE A 103 -25.30 -11.40 -16.47
CA PHE A 103 -25.04 -11.27 -15.03
C PHE A 103 -24.95 -12.62 -14.31
N LYS A 104 -25.85 -13.55 -14.59
CA LYS A 104 -25.88 -14.83 -13.84
C LYS A 104 -24.81 -15.82 -14.26
N ARG A 105 -24.43 -15.86 -15.55
CA ARG A 105 -23.58 -16.93 -16.10
C ARG A 105 -22.23 -16.46 -16.59
N LEU A 106 -22.16 -15.29 -17.23
CA LEU A 106 -20.94 -14.80 -17.89
C LEU A 106 -20.11 -13.86 -17.03
N MET A 107 -20.74 -13.16 -16.09
CA MET A 107 -19.99 -12.40 -15.06
C MET A 107 -19.54 -13.31 -13.95
N ASP A 108 -18.35 -13.00 -13.39
CA ASP A 108 -17.74 -13.74 -12.30
C ASP A 108 -17.38 -12.83 -11.13
N ILE A 109 -17.20 -13.42 -9.95
CA ILE A 109 -16.60 -12.74 -8.81
C ILE A 109 -15.19 -12.27 -9.21
N GLY A 110 -14.91 -11.00 -8.97
CA GLY A 110 -13.69 -10.32 -9.40
C GLY A 110 -13.89 -9.38 -10.59
N ASP A 111 -15.01 -9.49 -11.34
CA ASP A 111 -15.32 -8.54 -12.41
C ASP A 111 -15.58 -7.14 -11.85
N PHE A 112 -15.19 -6.10 -12.60
CA PHE A 112 -15.63 -4.74 -12.32
C PHE A 112 -16.95 -4.46 -12.98
N ILE A 113 -17.88 -3.91 -12.22
CA ILE A 113 -19.21 -3.53 -12.68
C ILE A 113 -19.55 -2.10 -12.31
N GLY A 114 -20.31 -1.45 -13.16
CA GLY A 114 -20.92 -0.16 -12.91
C GLY A 114 -22.42 -0.31 -12.66
N ILE A 115 -22.92 0.45 -11.70
CA ILE A 115 -24.32 0.43 -11.25
C ILE A 115 -24.85 1.84 -11.19
N THR A 116 -25.97 2.09 -11.87
CA THR A 116 -26.79 3.28 -11.61
C THR A 116 -28.05 2.83 -10.87
N GLY A 117 -28.44 3.54 -9.83
CA GLY A 117 -29.60 3.18 -9.03
C GLY A 117 -29.85 4.17 -7.90
N PHE A 118 -30.68 3.82 -6.96
CA PHE A 118 -30.99 4.65 -5.80
C PHE A 118 -30.61 3.97 -4.48
N VAL A 119 -30.25 4.80 -3.50
CA VAL A 119 -29.87 4.32 -2.16
C VAL A 119 -31.13 3.97 -1.36
N PHE A 120 -31.11 2.85 -0.68
CA PHE A 120 -32.19 2.42 0.21
C PHE A 120 -31.66 1.60 1.37
N LYS A 121 -32.50 1.40 2.36
CA LYS A 121 -32.20 0.53 3.51
C LYS A 121 -33.03 -0.76 3.37
N THR A 122 -32.35 -1.89 3.48
CA THR A 122 -33.01 -3.19 3.42
C THR A 122 -33.83 -3.44 4.70
N GLN A 123 -34.72 -4.43 4.67
CA GLN A 123 -35.50 -4.85 5.85
C GLN A 123 -34.60 -5.29 7.03
N THR A 124 -33.38 -5.75 6.75
CA THR A 124 -32.39 -6.14 7.77
C THR A 124 -31.53 -4.98 8.26
N GLY A 125 -31.77 -3.75 7.75
CA GLY A 125 -31.07 -2.54 8.15
C GLY A 125 -29.81 -2.20 7.35
N GLU A 126 -29.39 -3.00 6.34
CA GLU A 126 -28.22 -2.72 5.53
C GLU A 126 -28.50 -1.61 4.50
N ILE A 127 -27.61 -0.59 4.47
CA ILE A 127 -27.69 0.47 3.47
C ILE A 127 -27.14 -0.09 2.16
N SER A 128 -27.94 0.00 1.11
CA SER A 128 -27.73 -0.68 -0.15
C SER A 128 -28.08 0.21 -1.34
N VAL A 129 -27.61 -0.14 -2.53
CA VAL A 129 -28.03 0.50 -3.79
C VAL A 129 -28.95 -0.45 -4.54
N HIS A 130 -30.15 0.01 -4.87
CA HIS A 130 -31.09 -0.70 -5.76
C HIS A 130 -30.74 -0.36 -7.20
N ALA A 131 -30.22 -1.32 -7.94
CA ALA A 131 -29.75 -1.13 -9.30
C ALA A 131 -30.92 -0.90 -10.29
N LYS A 132 -30.79 0.12 -11.11
CA LYS A 132 -31.62 0.38 -12.29
C LYS A 132 -30.88 0.10 -13.59
N SER A 133 -29.55 0.13 -13.57
CA SER A 133 -28.72 -0.35 -14.67
C SER A 133 -27.50 -1.10 -14.16
N LEU A 134 -26.97 -1.97 -15.00
CA LEU A 134 -25.78 -2.78 -14.76
C LEU A 134 -24.91 -2.76 -16.02
N THR A 135 -23.64 -2.41 -15.87
CA THR A 135 -22.64 -2.40 -16.95
C THR A 135 -21.43 -3.21 -16.55
N LEU A 136 -20.93 -4.09 -17.42
CA LEU A 136 -19.63 -4.74 -17.25
C LEU A 136 -18.53 -3.75 -17.64
N LEU A 137 -17.59 -3.48 -16.73
CA LEU A 137 -16.49 -2.54 -16.94
C LEU A 137 -15.16 -3.24 -17.15
N SER A 138 -14.96 -4.41 -16.53
CA SER A 138 -13.73 -5.20 -16.76
C SER A 138 -13.95 -6.64 -16.32
N LYS A 139 -13.70 -7.58 -17.23
CA LYS A 139 -13.79 -9.02 -16.98
C LYS A 139 -12.53 -9.55 -16.28
N SER A 140 -12.70 -10.22 -15.16
CA SER A 140 -11.63 -10.89 -14.44
C SER A 140 -11.41 -12.32 -14.99
N LEU A 141 -10.21 -12.60 -15.48
CA LEU A 141 -9.86 -13.91 -16.04
C LEU A 141 -9.23 -14.86 -15.02
N LYS A 142 -8.75 -14.34 -13.89
CA LYS A 142 -8.24 -15.14 -12.78
C LYS A 142 -9.22 -15.13 -11.63
N PRO A 143 -9.51 -16.29 -11.01
CA PRO A 143 -10.29 -16.34 -9.77
C PRO A 143 -9.55 -15.64 -8.65
N LEU A 144 -10.29 -14.95 -7.77
CA LEU A 144 -9.73 -14.41 -6.54
C LEU A 144 -9.69 -15.49 -5.45
N PRO A 145 -8.65 -15.54 -4.63
CA PRO A 145 -8.63 -16.38 -3.42
C PRO A 145 -9.62 -15.77 -2.41
N ILE A 146 -10.83 -16.33 -2.37
CA ILE A 146 -11.87 -15.88 -1.44
C ILE A 146 -11.94 -16.90 -0.31
N VAL A 147 -11.81 -16.41 0.91
CA VAL A 147 -11.89 -17.23 2.12
C VAL A 147 -13.25 -17.92 2.18
N LYS A 148 -13.24 -19.25 2.26
CA LYS A 148 -14.41 -20.08 2.48
C LYS A 148 -14.36 -20.63 3.89
N TYR A 149 -15.50 -20.73 4.53
CA TYR A 149 -15.63 -21.33 5.84
C TYR A 149 -16.37 -22.65 5.72
N LYS A 150 -15.77 -23.71 6.30
CA LYS A 150 -16.41 -25.00 6.46
C LYS A 150 -16.13 -25.50 7.87
N ASP A 151 -17.18 -25.82 8.60
CA ASP A 151 -17.09 -26.30 9.98
C ASP A 151 -16.28 -25.38 10.92
N GLY A 152 -16.39 -24.05 10.72
CA GLY A 152 -15.65 -23.04 11.48
C GLY A 152 -14.19 -22.85 11.07
N VAL A 153 -13.68 -23.64 10.12
CA VAL A 153 -12.33 -23.54 9.59
C VAL A 153 -12.32 -22.68 8.31
N ALA A 154 -11.40 -21.73 8.24
CA ALA A 154 -11.19 -20.90 7.07
C ALA A 154 -10.27 -21.58 6.07
N TYR A 155 -10.71 -21.68 4.81
CA TYR A 155 -9.97 -22.22 3.68
C TYR A 155 -9.70 -21.11 2.65
N ASP A 156 -8.70 -21.35 1.80
CA ASP A 156 -8.32 -20.43 0.71
C ASP A 156 -7.90 -19.02 1.19
N LYS A 157 -7.34 -18.92 2.41
CA LYS A 157 -6.75 -17.68 2.89
C LYS A 157 -5.53 -17.31 2.05
N PHE A 158 -5.45 -16.02 1.72
CA PHE A 158 -4.26 -15.44 1.08
C PHE A 158 -3.36 -14.82 2.17
N ASP A 159 -2.71 -15.67 2.98
CA ASP A 159 -1.93 -15.28 4.16
C ASP A 159 -0.43 -15.67 4.08
N ASP A 160 -0.02 -16.47 3.10
CA ASP A 160 1.39 -16.77 2.86
C ASP A 160 2.18 -15.49 2.58
N PRO A 161 3.22 -15.15 3.37
CA PRO A 161 3.95 -13.90 3.24
C PRO A 161 4.59 -13.72 1.87
N GLU A 162 5.17 -14.77 1.28
CA GLU A 162 5.83 -14.68 -0.02
C GLU A 162 4.83 -14.43 -1.15
N LEU A 163 3.71 -15.13 -1.16
CA LEU A 163 2.64 -14.89 -2.13
C LEU A 163 2.06 -13.49 -2.01
N ARG A 164 1.86 -12.98 -0.79
CA ARG A 164 1.40 -11.60 -0.53
C ARG A 164 2.36 -10.56 -1.08
N TYR A 165 3.67 -10.78 -0.97
CA TYR A 165 4.67 -9.90 -1.58
C TYR A 165 4.70 -10.00 -3.11
N ARG A 166 4.67 -11.21 -3.66
CA ARG A 166 4.72 -11.43 -5.11
C ARG A 166 3.45 -11.00 -5.84
N GLN A 167 2.30 -11.14 -5.19
CA GLN A 167 0.99 -10.77 -5.73
C GLN A 167 0.32 -9.69 -4.87
N ARG A 168 1.04 -8.59 -4.64
CA ARG A 168 0.56 -7.48 -3.81
C ARG A 168 -0.80 -6.94 -4.27
N TYR A 169 -1.08 -6.96 -5.56
CA TYR A 169 -2.36 -6.55 -6.11
C TYR A 169 -3.52 -7.47 -5.66
N VAL A 170 -3.28 -8.76 -5.48
CA VAL A 170 -4.26 -9.69 -4.91
C VAL A 170 -4.44 -9.43 -3.42
N ASP A 171 -3.34 -9.28 -2.69
CA ASP A 171 -3.33 -8.94 -1.26
C ASP A 171 -4.16 -7.68 -0.96
N LEU A 172 -4.02 -6.63 -1.80
CA LEU A 172 -4.82 -5.40 -1.72
C LEU A 172 -6.31 -5.59 -1.98
N ILE A 173 -6.69 -6.62 -2.76
CA ILE A 173 -8.09 -6.91 -3.06
C ILE A 173 -8.76 -7.69 -1.93
N VAL A 174 -8.07 -8.68 -1.38
CA VAL A 174 -8.71 -9.71 -0.53
C VAL A 174 -8.43 -9.55 0.96
N ASN A 175 -7.37 -8.85 1.35
CA ASN A 175 -7.00 -8.64 2.74
C ASN A 175 -7.30 -7.20 3.18
N ASP A 176 -8.18 -7.06 4.16
CA ASP A 176 -8.52 -5.77 4.74
C ASP A 176 -7.30 -5.16 5.47
N GLY A 177 -7.22 -3.82 5.48
CA GLY A 177 -6.15 -3.06 6.15
C GLY A 177 -4.82 -2.97 5.40
N VAL A 178 -4.57 -3.81 4.39
CA VAL A 178 -3.33 -3.76 3.59
C VAL A 178 -3.17 -2.41 2.90
N LYS A 179 -4.24 -1.88 2.31
CA LYS A 179 -4.25 -0.58 1.65
C LYS A 179 -3.89 0.56 2.61
N ASP A 180 -4.32 0.48 3.87
CA ASP A 180 -4.09 1.51 4.87
C ASP A 180 -2.61 1.70 5.17
N THR A 181 -1.81 0.63 5.15
CA THR A 181 -0.36 0.71 5.29
C THR A 181 0.27 1.57 4.18
N PHE A 182 -0.18 1.42 2.93
CA PHE A 182 0.31 2.23 1.81
C PHE A 182 -0.17 3.68 1.88
N LEU A 183 -1.39 3.91 2.35
CA LEU A 183 -1.92 5.27 2.57
C LEU A 183 -1.17 5.96 3.72
N GLN A 184 -0.87 5.24 4.81
CA GLN A 184 -0.03 5.75 5.89
C GLN A 184 1.37 6.12 5.38
N ARG A 185 2.01 5.26 4.57
CA ARG A 185 3.29 5.57 3.94
C ARG A 185 3.22 6.83 3.06
N ALA A 186 2.16 6.99 2.26
CA ALA A 186 1.96 8.20 1.46
C ALA A 186 1.79 9.45 2.35
N THR A 187 1.14 9.32 3.51
CA THR A 187 0.99 10.40 4.50
C THR A 187 2.33 10.75 5.12
N VAL A 188 3.17 9.77 5.46
CA VAL A 188 4.56 10.00 5.93
C VAL A 188 5.34 10.85 4.93
N LEU A 189 5.37 10.44 3.64
CA LEU A 189 6.13 11.15 2.61
C LEU A 189 5.62 12.58 2.36
N ARG A 190 4.30 12.78 2.36
CA ARG A 190 3.70 14.12 2.24
C ARG A 190 4.05 15.02 3.43
N THR A 191 4.04 14.46 4.64
CA THR A 191 4.38 15.20 5.86
C THR A 191 5.85 15.56 5.89
N LEU A 192 6.75 14.64 5.49
CA LEU A 192 8.17 14.92 5.32
C LEU A 192 8.38 16.13 4.42
N ARG A 193 7.85 16.10 3.20
CA ARG A 193 7.96 17.23 2.25
C ARG A 193 7.43 18.52 2.86
N ARG A 194 6.22 18.50 3.39
CA ARG A 194 5.61 19.69 3.99
C ARG A 194 6.49 20.32 5.07
N VAL A 195 7.02 19.52 6.01
CA VAL A 195 7.85 20.04 7.12
C VAL A 195 9.18 20.59 6.62
N LEU A 196 9.78 19.93 5.62
CA LEU A 196 11.06 20.37 5.03
C LEU A 196 10.88 21.63 4.19
N ASP A 197 9.81 21.74 3.41
CA ASP A 197 9.46 22.92 2.62
C ASP A 197 9.12 24.12 3.51
N GLU A 198 8.35 23.90 4.59
CA GLU A 198 8.04 24.93 5.60
C GLU A 198 9.31 25.42 6.35
N ALA A 199 10.34 24.57 6.46
CA ALA A 199 11.64 24.96 6.98
C ALA A 199 12.52 25.72 5.97
N GLY A 200 12.05 25.88 4.72
CA GLY A 200 12.75 26.61 3.66
C GLY A 200 13.80 25.77 2.91
N TYR A 201 13.78 24.45 3.02
CA TYR A 201 14.71 23.57 2.32
C TYR A 201 14.21 23.18 0.94
N THR A 202 15.14 22.96 0.02
CA THR A 202 14.83 22.65 -1.38
C THR A 202 14.90 21.14 -1.61
N GLU A 203 13.81 20.54 -2.12
CA GLU A 203 13.85 19.16 -2.64
C GLU A 203 14.65 19.14 -3.95
N VAL A 204 15.57 18.20 -4.06
CA VAL A 204 16.43 18.03 -5.22
C VAL A 204 16.46 16.58 -5.69
N GLU A 205 16.83 16.37 -6.94
CA GLU A 205 17.09 15.05 -7.51
C GLU A 205 18.54 14.98 -7.98
N THR A 206 19.30 14.02 -7.47
CA THR A 206 20.69 13.78 -7.83
C THR A 206 20.86 12.49 -8.63
N PRO A 207 21.98 12.31 -9.37
CA PRO A 207 22.15 11.15 -10.23
C PRO A 207 22.03 9.80 -9.51
N THR A 208 21.17 8.93 -10.03
CA THR A 208 21.05 7.53 -9.57
C THR A 208 22.17 6.66 -10.10
N LEU A 209 22.59 6.89 -11.36
CA LEU A 209 23.77 6.27 -11.94
C LEU A 209 24.97 7.17 -11.70
N GLN A 210 26.02 6.62 -11.09
CA GLN A 210 27.19 7.37 -10.66
C GLN A 210 28.48 6.72 -11.20
N ALA A 211 29.45 7.55 -11.54
CA ALA A 211 30.77 7.06 -11.96
C ALA A 211 31.59 6.48 -10.79
N ILE A 212 31.30 6.92 -9.56
CA ILE A 212 31.98 6.48 -8.33
C ILE A 212 30.92 6.23 -7.27
N ALA A 213 30.89 5.01 -6.73
CA ALA A 213 30.07 4.70 -5.58
C ALA A 213 30.67 5.34 -4.31
N GLY A 214 29.87 6.06 -3.53
CA GLY A 214 30.39 6.73 -2.33
C GLY A 214 29.26 7.27 -1.43
N GLY A 215 29.64 7.80 -0.26
CA GLY A 215 28.69 8.34 0.73
C GLY A 215 28.20 7.31 1.74
N ALA A 216 28.57 6.04 1.59
CA ALA A 216 28.28 4.97 2.54
C ALA A 216 29.29 3.83 2.40
N SER A 217 29.33 2.92 3.37
CA SER A 217 30.08 1.67 3.30
C SER A 217 29.12 0.55 2.92
N ALA A 218 28.93 0.36 1.60
CA ALA A 218 28.05 -0.66 1.07
C ALA A 218 28.54 -1.17 -0.30
N ARG A 219 28.14 -2.38 -0.69
CA ARG A 219 28.46 -2.94 -1.99
C ARG A 219 27.47 -2.39 -3.04
N PRO A 220 27.95 -1.75 -4.13
CA PRO A 220 27.08 -1.23 -5.18
C PRO A 220 26.60 -2.33 -6.15
N PHE A 221 25.48 -2.08 -6.83
CA PHE A 221 25.17 -2.72 -8.10
C PHE A 221 25.98 -2.03 -9.22
N ILE A 222 26.59 -2.82 -10.09
CA ILE A 222 27.40 -2.34 -11.20
C ILE A 222 26.63 -2.59 -12.49
N THR A 223 26.62 -1.60 -13.39
CA THR A 223 26.03 -1.69 -14.73
C THR A 223 27.00 -1.10 -15.75
N HIS A 224 26.94 -1.57 -17.01
CA HIS A 224 27.79 -1.07 -18.07
C HIS A 224 27.06 0.02 -18.89
N PHE A 225 27.72 1.16 -19.11
CA PHE A 225 27.22 2.23 -19.96
C PHE A 225 27.80 2.08 -21.38
N ASN A 226 27.04 1.46 -22.27
CA ASN A 226 27.48 1.06 -23.60
C ASN A 226 28.07 2.22 -24.45
N ALA A 227 27.46 3.41 -24.40
CA ALA A 227 27.88 4.54 -25.21
C ALA A 227 29.25 5.10 -24.85
N LEU A 228 29.69 4.95 -23.60
CA LEU A 228 31.01 5.40 -23.12
C LEU A 228 31.98 4.25 -22.82
N ASP A 229 31.54 3.00 -23.04
CA ASP A 229 32.31 1.79 -22.74
C ASP A 229 32.90 1.81 -21.33
N THR A 230 32.08 2.14 -20.33
CA THR A 230 32.51 2.30 -18.93
C THR A 230 31.51 1.73 -17.94
N ASP A 231 32.00 1.27 -16.80
CA ASP A 231 31.13 0.81 -15.72
C ASP A 231 30.59 2.00 -14.92
N MET A 232 29.32 1.89 -14.58
CA MET A 232 28.58 2.82 -13.73
C MET A 232 28.02 2.08 -12.52
N TYR A 233 27.78 2.81 -11.46
CA TYR A 233 27.28 2.27 -10.20
C TYR A 233 25.92 2.84 -9.88
N MET A 234 24.99 1.98 -9.47
CA MET A 234 23.76 2.46 -8.85
C MET A 234 24.10 3.03 -7.46
N ARG A 235 23.61 4.20 -7.16
CA ARG A 235 23.96 4.94 -5.93
C ARG A 235 23.65 4.15 -4.66
N ILE A 236 24.58 4.13 -3.73
CA ILE A 236 24.44 3.55 -2.40
C ILE A 236 24.00 4.59 -1.35
N ALA A 237 24.15 5.88 -1.65
CA ALA A 237 23.76 7.04 -0.87
C ALA A 237 23.62 8.28 -1.76
N THR A 238 22.97 9.32 -1.28
CA THR A 238 22.81 10.62 -1.96
C THR A 238 23.82 11.66 -1.44
N GLU A 239 24.52 11.37 -0.38
CA GLU A 239 25.40 12.26 0.43
C GLU A 239 26.31 13.16 -0.41
N LEU A 240 27.12 12.58 -1.30
CA LEU A 240 28.19 13.34 -1.97
C LEU A 240 27.62 14.43 -2.89
N TYR A 241 26.53 14.17 -3.56
CA TYR A 241 25.89 15.16 -4.44
C TYR A 241 25.16 16.24 -3.65
N LEU A 242 24.49 15.88 -2.56
CA LEU A 242 23.83 16.85 -1.68
C LEU A 242 24.83 17.80 -1.04
N LYS A 243 26.00 17.30 -0.60
CA LYS A 243 27.10 18.14 -0.12
C LYS A 243 27.65 19.10 -1.18
N ARG A 244 27.71 18.68 -2.44
CA ARG A 244 28.11 19.57 -3.55
C ARG A 244 27.12 20.71 -3.76
N LEU A 245 25.81 20.46 -3.59
CA LEU A 245 24.80 21.51 -3.68
C LEU A 245 24.93 22.52 -2.54
N ILE A 246 25.28 22.07 -1.33
CA ILE A 246 25.60 22.94 -0.20
C ILE A 246 26.82 23.80 -0.51
N VAL A 247 27.88 23.23 -1.07
CA VAL A 247 29.07 23.98 -1.54
C VAL A 247 28.68 24.97 -2.64
N GLY A 248 27.73 24.62 -3.50
CA GLY A 248 27.16 25.47 -4.55
C GLY A 248 26.29 26.63 -4.06
N GLY A 249 26.03 26.73 -2.74
CA GLY A 249 25.36 27.87 -2.12
C GLY A 249 23.91 27.63 -1.70
N PHE A 250 23.40 26.41 -1.77
CA PHE A 250 22.09 26.10 -1.17
C PHE A 250 22.21 26.12 0.35
N GLU A 251 21.30 26.80 1.03
CA GLU A 251 21.26 26.85 2.50
C GLU A 251 20.84 25.51 3.11
N GLY A 252 19.89 24.81 2.49
CA GLY A 252 19.43 23.51 2.88
C GLY A 252 18.82 22.76 1.70
N VAL A 253 19.20 21.49 1.54
CA VAL A 253 18.69 20.61 0.49
C VAL A 253 18.30 19.26 1.07
N TYR A 254 17.27 18.65 0.50
CA TYR A 254 16.91 17.28 0.81
C TYR A 254 16.55 16.49 -0.43
N GLU A 255 16.71 15.18 -0.37
CA GLU A 255 16.28 14.26 -1.41
C GLU A 255 15.55 13.08 -0.79
N ILE A 256 14.40 12.73 -1.35
CA ILE A 256 13.67 11.50 -1.03
C ILE A 256 13.76 10.59 -2.24
N GLY A 257 14.61 9.58 -2.19
CA GLY A 257 14.91 8.73 -3.33
C GLY A 257 15.27 7.30 -2.98
N LYS A 258 15.52 6.52 -4.03
CA LYS A 258 15.97 5.14 -3.91
C LYS A 258 17.49 5.07 -3.82
N ASN A 259 17.97 4.30 -2.84
CA ASN A 259 19.36 3.84 -2.76
C ASN A 259 19.40 2.33 -2.96
N PHE A 260 20.55 1.84 -3.43
CA PHE A 260 20.73 0.45 -3.86
C PHE A 260 21.96 -0.14 -3.18
N ARG A 261 21.81 -1.25 -2.47
CA ARG A 261 22.91 -1.96 -1.81
C ARG A 261 22.86 -3.42 -2.18
N ASN A 262 23.90 -3.90 -2.87
CA ASN A 262 24.01 -5.29 -3.35
C ASN A 262 24.51 -6.20 -2.21
N GLU A 263 23.68 -6.37 -1.22
CA GLU A 263 23.96 -7.10 0.01
C GLU A 263 22.82 -8.10 0.31
N GLY A 264 22.90 -8.81 1.42
CA GLY A 264 21.88 -9.75 1.85
C GLY A 264 20.52 -9.08 2.08
N MET A 265 19.46 -9.86 1.93
CA MET A 265 18.07 -9.45 2.15
C MET A 265 17.53 -10.15 3.39
N ASP A 266 16.90 -9.38 4.28
CA ASP A 266 16.20 -9.89 5.45
C ASP A 266 14.92 -9.09 5.72
N ARG A 267 14.29 -9.30 6.88
CA ARG A 267 13.04 -8.62 7.25
C ARG A 267 13.16 -7.08 7.28
N ASN A 268 14.34 -6.54 7.57
CA ASN A 268 14.58 -5.11 7.76
C ASN A 268 15.45 -4.51 6.64
N HIS A 269 16.07 -5.32 5.81
CA HIS A 269 17.00 -4.90 4.76
C HIS A 269 16.50 -5.38 3.40
N ASN A 270 16.42 -4.45 2.46
CA ASN A 270 16.09 -4.71 1.07
C ASN A 270 17.16 -4.10 0.16
N PRO A 271 17.56 -4.76 -0.93
CA PRO A 271 18.57 -4.24 -1.85
C PRO A 271 18.24 -2.87 -2.44
N GLU A 272 16.95 -2.57 -2.57
CA GLU A 272 16.43 -1.28 -2.97
C GLU A 272 15.54 -0.72 -1.85
N PHE A 273 15.85 0.47 -1.36
CA PHE A 273 15.08 1.11 -0.28
C PHE A 273 14.96 2.61 -0.50
N THR A 274 13.90 3.19 0.05
CA THR A 274 13.70 4.64 0.03
C THR A 274 14.41 5.26 1.22
N CYS A 275 15.24 6.26 0.93
CA CYS A 275 15.94 7.06 1.95
C CYS A 275 15.57 8.54 1.77
N MET A 276 15.50 9.27 2.87
CA MET A 276 15.48 10.73 2.89
C MET A 276 16.77 11.20 3.54
N GLU A 277 17.53 12.03 2.84
CA GLU A 277 18.72 12.70 3.37
C GLU A 277 18.53 14.22 3.33
N LEU A 278 18.97 14.89 4.38
CA LEU A 278 18.88 16.34 4.56
C LEU A 278 20.26 16.91 4.90
N TYR A 279 20.66 17.98 4.21
CA TYR A 279 21.90 18.71 4.45
C TYR A 279 21.59 20.19 4.61
N VAL A 280 22.09 20.80 5.67
CA VAL A 280 21.80 22.20 6.04
C VAL A 280 23.10 22.90 6.46
N GLN A 281 23.31 24.14 5.98
CA GLN A 281 24.45 24.98 6.37
C GLN A 281 24.30 25.49 7.81
N TYR A 282 25.43 25.79 8.45
CA TYR A 282 25.51 26.50 9.72
C TYR A 282 24.74 25.84 10.87
N LYS A 283 24.52 24.54 10.83
CA LYS A 283 23.84 23.75 11.87
C LYS A 283 24.76 22.65 12.38
N ASP A 284 24.64 22.36 13.67
CA ASP A 284 25.36 21.28 14.33
C ASP A 284 24.47 20.04 14.57
N TYR A 285 25.03 19.00 15.13
CA TYR A 285 24.31 17.78 15.43
C TYR A 285 23.19 17.96 16.50
N ASN A 286 23.34 18.91 17.44
CA ASN A 286 22.33 19.20 18.45
C ASN A 286 21.07 19.81 17.83
N TRP A 287 21.28 20.72 16.85
CA TRP A 287 20.20 21.26 16.05
C TRP A 287 19.52 20.15 15.24
N MET A 288 20.31 19.28 14.60
CA MET A 288 19.78 18.19 13.80
C MET A 288 18.96 17.19 14.64
N MET A 289 19.42 16.86 15.85
CA MET A 289 18.64 16.05 16.79
C MET A 289 17.27 16.68 17.08
N SER A 290 17.27 17.97 17.44
CA SER A 290 16.02 18.68 17.77
C SER A 290 15.08 18.84 16.57
N PHE A 291 15.63 19.02 15.37
CA PHE A 291 14.86 19.05 14.13
C PHE A 291 14.23 17.69 13.82
N THR A 292 15.02 16.61 13.93
CA THR A 292 14.55 15.24 13.69
C THR A 292 13.42 14.84 14.64
N GLU A 293 13.52 15.21 15.94
CA GLU A 293 12.46 14.94 16.92
C GLU A 293 11.14 15.58 16.52
N LYS A 294 11.17 16.87 16.16
CA LYS A 294 9.97 17.61 15.71
C LYS A 294 9.40 17.02 14.41
N LEU A 295 10.28 16.61 13.49
CA LEU A 295 9.87 15.97 12.25
C LEU A 295 9.13 14.64 12.50
N LEU A 296 9.67 13.78 13.38
CA LEU A 296 9.07 12.51 13.75
C LEU A 296 7.75 12.69 14.52
N GLU A 297 7.68 13.68 15.42
CA GLU A 297 6.43 14.06 16.10
C GLU A 297 5.35 14.49 15.10
N ALA A 298 5.68 15.36 14.15
CA ALA A 298 4.76 15.83 13.13
C ALA A 298 4.24 14.67 12.25
N ILE A 299 5.13 13.74 11.88
CA ILE A 299 4.75 12.54 11.13
C ILE A 299 3.81 11.66 11.94
N CYS A 300 4.12 11.40 13.21
CA CYS A 300 3.29 10.58 14.09
C CYS A 300 1.89 11.16 14.25
N ILE A 301 1.79 12.47 14.46
CA ILE A 301 0.50 13.18 14.53
C ILE A 301 -0.28 13.07 13.21
N ALA A 302 0.40 13.27 12.07
CA ALA A 302 -0.25 13.19 10.76
C ALA A 302 -0.82 11.79 10.44
N VAL A 303 -0.17 10.74 10.92
CA VAL A 303 -0.59 9.34 10.70
C VAL A 303 -1.60 8.86 11.73
N ASN A 304 -1.43 9.22 13.02
CA ASN A 304 -2.20 8.64 14.12
C ASN A 304 -3.15 9.64 14.81
N GLY A 305 -3.11 10.93 14.43
CA GLY A 305 -3.89 12.00 15.10
C GLY A 305 -3.30 12.45 16.44
N LYS A 306 -2.27 11.78 16.97
CA LYS A 306 -1.58 12.06 18.23
C LYS A 306 -0.11 11.65 18.15
N PRO A 307 0.77 12.21 19.01
CA PRO A 307 2.21 11.89 18.97
C PRO A 307 2.55 10.57 19.67
N GLU A 308 1.69 9.58 19.60
CA GLU A 308 1.86 8.29 20.26
C GLU A 308 1.34 7.17 19.34
N ARG A 309 1.98 6.00 19.40
CA ARG A 309 1.53 4.81 18.70
C ARG A 309 1.84 3.55 19.50
N GLU A 310 0.93 2.61 19.51
CA GLU A 310 1.20 1.25 19.98
C GLU A 310 2.00 0.47 18.93
N ILE A 311 3.12 -0.10 19.35
CA ILE A 311 4.00 -0.93 18.52
C ILE A 311 4.31 -2.20 19.31
N ASP A 312 3.92 -3.34 18.80
CA ASP A 312 4.11 -4.67 19.43
C ASP A 312 3.67 -4.69 20.90
N GLY A 313 2.49 -4.11 21.19
CA GLY A 313 1.90 -4.07 22.53
C GLY A 313 2.49 -2.99 23.46
N ASN A 314 3.47 -2.21 22.99
CA ASN A 314 4.09 -1.13 23.76
C ASN A 314 3.65 0.23 23.24
N MET A 315 3.25 1.14 24.14
CA MET A 315 2.95 2.52 23.76
C MET A 315 4.26 3.30 23.59
N VAL A 316 4.55 3.72 22.37
CA VAL A 316 5.73 4.52 22.01
C VAL A 316 5.32 5.96 21.82
N SER A 317 5.96 6.88 22.57
CA SER A 317 5.77 8.32 22.45
C SER A 317 6.79 8.92 21.48
N PHE A 318 6.28 9.69 20.50
CA PHE A 318 7.07 10.51 19.57
C PHE A 318 7.05 11.99 19.94
N LYS A 319 6.61 12.33 21.16
CA LYS A 319 6.55 13.71 21.63
C LYS A 319 7.95 14.24 21.93
N ALA A 320 8.33 15.35 21.30
CA ALA A 320 9.60 16.04 21.56
C ALA A 320 9.55 16.79 22.91
N PRO A 321 10.71 16.97 23.61
CA PRO A 321 12.05 16.48 23.25
C PRO A 321 12.27 15.02 23.66
N TYR A 322 13.13 14.32 22.91
CA TYR A 322 13.51 12.94 23.23
C TYR A 322 14.65 12.93 24.27
N ARG A 323 14.75 11.82 24.98
CA ARG A 323 15.87 11.59 25.90
C ARG A 323 17.20 11.58 25.16
N ARG A 324 18.18 12.36 25.64
CA ARG A 324 19.58 12.28 25.21
C ARG A 324 20.26 11.13 25.93
N LEU A 325 20.66 10.12 25.21
CA LEU A 325 21.27 8.92 25.78
C LEU A 325 22.55 8.57 25.00
N PRO A 326 23.75 8.97 25.52
CA PRO A 326 25.01 8.54 24.94
C PRO A 326 25.13 7.02 24.92
N ILE A 327 25.82 6.47 23.91
CA ILE A 327 25.93 5.02 23.71
C ILE A 327 26.54 4.32 24.93
N LEU A 328 27.58 4.89 25.51
CA LEU A 328 28.24 4.28 26.67
C LEU A 328 27.33 4.29 27.91
N ASP A 329 26.53 5.35 28.09
CA ASP A 329 25.56 5.43 29.18
C ASP A 329 24.42 4.41 28.94
N ALA A 330 23.98 4.22 27.69
CA ALA A 330 22.98 3.20 27.34
C ALA A 330 23.50 1.79 27.64
N ILE A 331 24.74 1.48 27.30
CA ILE A 331 25.38 0.20 27.63
C ILE A 331 25.38 -0.01 29.14
N LYS A 332 25.89 0.99 29.89
CA LYS A 332 25.93 0.94 31.35
C LYS A 332 24.53 0.72 31.96
N GLU A 333 23.52 1.45 31.48
CA GLU A 333 22.14 1.33 31.97
C GLU A 333 21.59 -0.07 31.74
N LYS A 334 21.86 -0.66 30.58
CA LYS A 334 21.31 -1.98 30.20
C LYS A 334 22.07 -3.17 30.76
N THR A 335 23.36 -3.05 30.90
CA THR A 335 24.25 -4.17 31.28
C THR A 335 24.86 -4.03 32.66
N GLY A 336 24.82 -2.85 33.26
CA GLY A 336 25.53 -2.53 34.49
C GLY A 336 27.04 -2.28 34.31
N PHE A 337 27.59 -2.52 33.11
CA PHE A 337 29.01 -2.37 32.81
C PHE A 337 29.33 -0.99 32.24
N ASP A 338 30.27 -0.30 32.89
CA ASP A 338 30.76 0.99 32.43
C ASP A 338 31.97 0.81 31.52
N CYS A 339 31.79 1.08 30.23
CA CYS A 339 32.85 1.00 29.24
C CYS A 339 33.85 2.19 29.29
N ASN A 340 33.53 3.26 30.01
CA ASN A 340 34.40 4.42 30.08
C ASN A 340 35.76 4.09 30.74
N GLY A 341 36.85 4.42 30.03
CA GLY A 341 38.20 4.18 30.50
C GLY A 341 38.66 2.72 30.56
N LYS A 342 37.82 1.80 30.02
CA LYS A 342 38.17 0.38 29.92
C LYS A 342 39.01 0.08 28.69
N THR A 343 39.92 -0.89 28.82
CA THR A 343 40.73 -1.41 27.71
C THR A 343 39.86 -2.33 26.80
N GLU A 344 40.34 -2.57 25.59
CA GLU A 344 39.68 -3.50 24.66
C GLU A 344 39.54 -4.90 25.27
N ASP A 345 40.60 -5.37 25.99
CA ASP A 345 40.58 -6.70 26.61
C ASP A 345 39.56 -6.82 27.74
N GLU A 346 39.37 -5.77 28.56
CA GLU A 346 38.35 -5.72 29.61
C GLU A 346 36.95 -5.75 29.01
N ILE A 347 36.71 -4.97 27.94
CA ILE A 347 35.41 -4.94 27.22
C ILE A 347 35.14 -6.31 26.56
N ARG A 348 36.15 -6.89 25.91
CA ARG A 348 36.08 -8.20 25.30
C ARG A 348 35.74 -9.30 26.31
N ALA A 349 36.40 -9.29 27.46
CA ALA A 349 36.14 -10.24 28.54
C ALA A 349 34.67 -10.17 29.02
N PHE A 350 34.17 -8.94 29.23
CA PHE A 350 32.80 -8.71 29.62
C PHE A 350 31.77 -9.18 28.54
N CYS A 351 32.01 -8.89 27.26
CA CYS A 351 31.19 -9.35 26.17
C CYS A 351 31.10 -10.89 26.07
N LEU A 352 32.24 -11.57 26.33
CA LEU A 352 32.27 -13.03 26.36
C LEU A 352 31.49 -13.61 27.55
N GLU A 353 31.50 -12.92 28.70
CA GLU A 353 30.73 -13.32 29.88
C GLU A 353 29.21 -13.21 29.61
N ILE A 354 28.74 -12.05 29.06
CA ILE A 354 27.35 -11.86 28.68
C ILE A 354 26.91 -12.89 27.62
N GLY A 355 27.72 -13.13 26.58
CA GLY A 355 27.42 -14.08 25.53
C GLY A 355 27.29 -15.53 26.03
N ARG A 356 27.96 -15.88 27.10
CA ARG A 356 27.82 -17.22 27.75
C ARG A 356 26.58 -17.34 28.61
N ALA A 357 26.02 -16.24 29.09
CA ALA A 357 24.82 -16.25 29.92
C ALA A 357 23.51 -16.41 29.10
N HIS A 358 23.59 -16.33 27.77
CA HIS A 358 22.46 -16.42 26.85
C HIS A 358 22.51 -17.65 25.94
N VAL A 359 23.36 -18.66 26.20
CA VAL A 359 23.41 -19.95 25.49
C VAL A 359 22.74 -21.03 26.29
#